data_2c6528d1ecc0ac0260620e58d18898c8
#
_entry.id   2c6528d1ecc0ac0260620e58d18898c8
#
_cell.length_a   1.000
_cell.length_b   1.000
_cell.length_c   1.000
_cell.angle_alpha   90.00
_cell.angle_beta   90.00
_cell.angle_gamma   90.00
#
_symmetry.space_group_name_H-M   'P 1'
#
loop_
_entity.id
_entity.type
_entity.pdbx_description
1 polymer ?
#
loop_
_entity_poly.entity_id
_entity_poly.type
_entity_poly.pdbx_seq_one_letter_code
_entity_poly.pdbx_strand_id
1 'polypeptide(L)'
;MTLNQVNAFWRTEWLKPLNDPHAWNRIVQSFNPLWSLTRTQAKVLRIESECANVFSLYLKPNHLFKGFKAGQHVSLELDVDGQRKSRTFSISNAPQANGIIRLTIKINPNGWASKAASQLKPGQIVGISQASGIFTATSSEH
;
A
#
# COMPACT_ATOMS: atom_id res chain seq x y z
N MET A 1 16.23 -17.78 16.56
CA MET A 1 16.95 -18.21 15.36
C MET A 1 18.44 -17.94 15.55
N THR A 2 19.26 -18.96 15.49
CA THR A 2 20.73 -18.79 15.57
C THR A 2 21.26 -18.25 14.24
N LEU A 3 22.41 -17.52 14.29
CA LEU A 3 23.08 -16.99 13.10
C LEU A 3 23.35 -18.08 12.05
N ASN A 4 23.64 -19.31 12.47
CA ASN A 4 23.88 -20.44 11.57
C ASN A 4 22.62 -20.89 10.79
N GLN A 5 21.45 -20.77 11.39
CA GLN A 5 20.19 -21.09 10.70
C GLN A 5 19.84 -20.04 9.65
N VAL A 6 20.11 -18.78 9.93
CA VAL A 6 19.96 -17.69 8.95
C VAL A 6 20.90 -17.90 7.78
N ASN A 7 22.15 -18.24 8.02
CA ASN A 7 23.12 -18.48 6.96
C ASN A 7 22.80 -19.71 6.09
N ALA A 8 22.26 -20.78 6.70
CA ALA A 8 21.82 -21.96 5.95
C ALA A 8 20.61 -21.66 5.06
N PHE A 9 19.65 -20.88 5.57
CA PHE A 9 18.49 -20.42 4.80
C PHE A 9 18.91 -19.64 3.55
N TRP A 10 19.84 -18.70 3.70
CA TRP A 10 20.34 -17.88 2.59
C TRP A 10 21.08 -18.68 1.54
N ARG A 11 21.82 -19.72 1.94
CA ARG A 11 22.61 -20.54 1.02
C ARG A 11 21.76 -21.46 0.14
N THR A 12 20.65 -21.97 0.66
CA THR A 12 19.82 -22.96 -0.04
C THR A 12 18.71 -22.36 -0.88
N GLU A 13 18.10 -21.29 -0.40
CA GLU A 13 16.97 -20.65 -1.09
C GLU A 13 17.41 -19.54 -2.07
N TRP A 14 18.57 -19.00 -1.85
CA TRP A 14 19.08 -17.85 -2.61
C TRP A 14 19.53 -18.19 -4.02
N LEU A 15 20.02 -19.41 -4.23
CA LEU A 15 20.58 -19.85 -5.51
C LEU A 15 19.51 -20.42 -6.48
N LYS A 16 18.35 -20.78 -5.96
CA LYS A 16 17.29 -21.37 -6.78
C LYS A 16 16.58 -20.41 -7.74
N PRO A 17 16.38 -19.12 -7.43
CA PRO A 17 15.56 -18.23 -8.26
C PRO A 17 16.34 -17.34 -9.21
N LEU A 18 17.57 -17.66 -9.58
CA LEU A 18 18.41 -16.78 -10.41
C LEU A 18 17.80 -16.40 -11.75
N ASN A 19 16.82 -17.17 -12.24
CA ASN A 19 16.16 -16.95 -13.53
C ASN A 19 14.68 -16.56 -13.41
N ASP A 20 14.14 -16.40 -12.20
CA ASP A 20 12.74 -16.06 -11.98
C ASP A 20 12.60 -14.66 -11.37
N PRO A 21 12.10 -13.66 -12.13
CA PRO A 21 11.91 -12.29 -11.63
C PRO A 21 10.98 -12.21 -10.42
N HIS A 22 9.98 -13.08 -10.34
CA HIS A 22 9.05 -13.10 -9.22
C HIS A 22 9.70 -13.63 -7.95
N ALA A 23 10.60 -14.60 -8.08
CA ALA A 23 11.35 -15.10 -6.93
C ALA A 23 12.33 -14.05 -6.38
N TRP A 24 12.99 -13.31 -7.25
CA TRP A 24 13.83 -12.18 -6.85
C TRP A 24 13.03 -11.11 -6.10
N ASN A 25 11.85 -10.78 -6.60
CA ASN A 25 10.97 -9.82 -5.97
C ASN A 25 10.56 -10.26 -4.56
N ARG A 26 10.25 -11.55 -4.36
CA ARG A 26 9.96 -12.11 -3.03
C ARG A 26 11.16 -12.04 -2.09
N ILE A 27 12.36 -12.32 -2.56
CA ILE A 27 13.59 -12.24 -1.77
C ILE A 27 13.86 -10.79 -1.34
N VAL A 28 13.76 -9.86 -2.27
CA VAL A 28 13.95 -8.43 -2.01
C VAL A 28 12.92 -7.91 -1.00
N GLN A 29 11.67 -8.33 -1.11
CA GLN A 29 10.60 -7.95 -0.18
C GLN A 29 10.80 -8.54 1.23
N SER A 30 11.46 -9.67 1.37
CA SER A 30 11.77 -10.22 2.70
C SER A 30 12.78 -9.37 3.47
N PHE A 31 13.64 -8.62 2.80
CA PHE A 31 14.58 -7.67 3.42
C PHE A 31 13.96 -6.30 3.66
N ASN A 32 13.22 -5.79 2.69
CA ASN A 32 12.55 -4.50 2.74
C ASN A 32 11.18 -4.63 2.08
N PRO A 33 10.10 -4.78 2.86
CA PRO A 33 8.75 -5.01 2.32
C PRO A 33 8.25 -3.92 1.36
N LEU A 34 8.79 -2.70 1.43
CA LEU A 34 8.44 -1.65 0.48
C LEU A 34 9.20 -1.74 -0.84
N TRP A 35 10.24 -2.57 -0.90
CA TRP A 35 11.07 -2.63 -2.08
C TRP A 35 10.57 -3.70 -3.03
N SER A 36 9.70 -3.30 -3.95
CA SER A 36 9.29 -4.10 -5.10
C SER A 36 10.01 -3.64 -6.34
N LEU A 37 10.51 -4.56 -7.14
CA LEU A 37 11.14 -4.26 -8.42
C LEU A 37 10.13 -4.04 -9.55
N THR A 38 8.90 -4.50 -9.39
CA THR A 38 7.93 -4.57 -10.50
C THR A 38 6.58 -3.95 -10.18
N ARG A 39 6.26 -3.69 -8.91
CA ARG A 39 4.91 -3.28 -8.51
C ARG A 39 4.94 -2.07 -7.58
N THR A 40 4.03 -1.14 -7.83
CA THR A 40 3.79 -0.04 -6.91
C THR A 40 3.06 -0.57 -5.68
N GLN A 41 3.66 -0.37 -4.53
CA GLN A 41 3.15 -0.85 -3.24
C GLN A 41 3.26 0.25 -2.19
N ALA A 42 2.51 0.08 -1.11
CA ALA A 42 2.59 0.95 0.04
C ALA A 42 2.58 0.15 1.34
N LYS A 43 3.26 0.66 2.32
CA LYS A 43 3.24 0.14 3.69
C LYS A 43 2.18 0.87 4.49
N VAL A 44 1.36 0.11 5.20
CA VAL A 44 0.42 0.67 6.17
C VAL A 44 1.22 1.18 7.38
N LEU A 45 1.15 2.48 7.62
CA LEU A 45 1.82 3.10 8.77
C LEU A 45 0.96 3.06 10.01
N ARG A 46 -0.30 3.47 9.88
CA ARG A 46 -1.27 3.48 10.98
C ARG A 46 -2.69 3.58 10.45
N ILE A 47 -3.63 3.24 11.30
CA ILE A 47 -5.05 3.42 11.09
C ILE A 47 -5.59 4.21 12.29
N GLU A 48 -6.29 5.30 12.03
CA GLU A 48 -6.88 6.15 13.05
C GLU A 48 -8.39 6.19 12.90
N SER A 49 -9.11 5.96 14.00
CA SER A 49 -10.55 6.17 14.02
C SER A 49 -10.83 7.69 14.07
N GLU A 50 -11.61 8.17 13.13
CA GLU A 50 -12.01 9.60 13.10
C GLU A 50 -13.33 9.82 13.82
N CYS A 51 -14.30 8.95 13.57
CA CYS A 51 -15.59 8.92 14.27
C CYS A 51 -16.22 7.54 14.06
N ALA A 52 -17.45 7.36 14.54
CA ALA A 52 -18.16 6.10 14.31
C ALA A 52 -18.22 5.78 12.82
N ASN A 53 -17.71 4.62 12.44
CA ASN A 53 -17.69 4.11 11.07
C ASN A 53 -16.82 4.89 10.05
N VAL A 54 -15.95 5.79 10.52
CA VAL A 54 -15.00 6.50 9.66
C VAL A 54 -13.59 6.36 10.23
N PHE A 55 -12.66 5.98 9.40
CA PHE A 55 -11.24 5.86 9.77
C PHE A 55 -10.35 6.46 8.70
N SER A 56 -9.15 6.84 9.10
CA SER A 56 -8.08 7.25 8.19
C SER A 56 -6.98 6.21 8.14
N LEU A 57 -6.60 5.85 6.94
CA LEU A 57 -5.52 4.92 6.63
C LEU A 57 -4.33 5.72 6.11
N TYR A 58 -3.19 5.58 6.76
CA TYR A 58 -1.94 6.25 6.38
C TYR A 58 -1.01 5.26 5.71
N LEU A 59 -0.59 5.60 4.49
CA LEU A 59 0.22 4.73 3.64
C LEU A 59 1.52 5.41 3.25
N LYS A 60 2.61 4.66 3.28
CA LYS A 60 3.89 5.08 2.74
C LYS A 60 4.16 4.31 1.45
N PRO A 61 4.05 4.96 0.28
CA PRO A 61 4.34 4.32 -0.99
C PRO A 61 5.83 4.00 -1.16
N ASN A 62 6.11 3.00 -1.99
CA ASN A 62 7.47 2.68 -2.40
C ASN A 62 7.97 3.67 -3.47
N HIS A 63 9.22 3.50 -3.87
CA HIS A 63 9.90 4.38 -4.84
C HIS A 63 9.29 4.41 -6.24
N LEU A 64 8.45 3.43 -6.60
CA LEU A 64 7.77 3.37 -7.89
C LEU A 64 6.57 4.31 -7.98
N PHE A 65 6.06 4.77 -6.85
CA PHE A 65 4.96 5.73 -6.80
C PHE A 65 5.47 7.13 -7.17
N LYS A 66 4.85 7.75 -8.17
CA LYS A 66 5.31 9.01 -8.74
C LYS A 66 4.74 10.27 -8.09
N GLY A 67 4.10 10.12 -6.93
CA GLY A 67 3.48 11.25 -6.23
C GLY A 67 2.03 11.48 -6.66
N PHE A 68 1.42 12.51 -6.08
CA PHE A 68 0.02 12.83 -6.32
C PHE A 68 -0.24 14.33 -6.21
N LYS A 69 -1.39 14.75 -6.72
CA LYS A 69 -1.95 16.09 -6.52
C LYS A 69 -3.19 15.99 -5.65
N ALA A 70 -3.49 17.07 -4.92
CA ALA A 70 -4.69 17.14 -4.09
C ALA A 70 -5.95 16.82 -4.92
N GLY A 71 -6.84 15.99 -4.36
CA GLY A 71 -8.07 15.58 -5.02
C GLY A 71 -7.97 14.35 -5.93
N GLN A 72 -6.77 13.82 -6.11
CA GLN A 72 -6.58 12.57 -6.85
C GLN A 72 -6.96 11.35 -6.03
N HIS A 73 -7.04 10.19 -6.68
CA HIS A 73 -7.37 8.92 -6.07
C HIS A 73 -6.35 7.84 -6.43
N VAL A 74 -6.31 6.79 -5.62
CA VAL A 74 -5.53 5.57 -5.86
C VAL A 74 -6.44 4.36 -5.71
N SER A 75 -6.10 3.28 -6.40
CA SER A 75 -6.74 1.99 -6.18
C SER A 75 -5.88 1.16 -5.23
N LEU A 76 -6.51 0.59 -4.21
CA LEU A 76 -5.88 -0.38 -3.30
C LEU A 76 -6.19 -1.78 -3.76
N GLU A 77 -5.19 -2.65 -3.72
CA GLU A 77 -5.39 -4.09 -3.84
C GLU A 77 -5.57 -4.69 -2.45
N LEU A 78 -6.70 -5.33 -2.25
CA LEU A 78 -7.11 -5.92 -0.98
C LEU A 78 -7.38 -7.41 -1.17
N ASP A 79 -6.92 -8.23 -0.24
CA ASP A 79 -7.20 -9.66 -0.22
C ASP A 79 -8.52 -9.91 0.51
N VAL A 80 -9.47 -10.49 -0.20
CA VAL A 80 -10.80 -10.81 0.32
C VAL A 80 -11.13 -12.26 -0.03
N ASP A 81 -11.31 -13.10 0.98
CA ASP A 81 -11.64 -14.52 0.81
C ASP A 81 -10.69 -15.25 -0.14
N GLY A 82 -9.38 -14.99 -0.01
CA GLY A 82 -8.35 -15.59 -0.84
C GLY A 82 -8.25 -15.01 -2.25
N GLN A 83 -9.05 -14.02 -2.58
CA GLN A 83 -9.00 -13.33 -3.87
C GLN A 83 -8.49 -11.90 -3.71
N ARG A 84 -7.65 -11.49 -4.65
CA ARG A 84 -7.19 -10.11 -4.72
C ARG A 84 -8.17 -9.28 -5.52
N LYS A 85 -8.72 -8.26 -4.87
CA LYS A 85 -9.66 -7.31 -5.47
C LYS A 85 -9.12 -5.89 -5.33
N SER A 86 -9.51 -5.02 -6.24
CA SER A 86 -9.09 -3.64 -6.27
C SER A 86 -10.27 -2.70 -6.04
N ARG A 87 -10.04 -1.62 -5.27
CA ARG A 87 -11.03 -0.57 -5.04
C ARG A 87 -10.35 0.79 -4.98
N THR A 88 -10.99 1.78 -5.58
CA THR A 88 -10.50 3.15 -5.64
C THR A 88 -10.93 3.96 -4.43
N PHE A 89 -10.00 4.70 -3.86
CA PHE A 89 -10.23 5.62 -2.74
C PHE A 89 -9.61 6.99 -3.04
N SER A 90 -10.31 8.03 -2.65
CA SER A 90 -9.81 9.40 -2.78
C SER A 90 -8.73 9.69 -1.75
N ILE A 91 -7.68 10.37 -2.17
CA ILE A 91 -6.61 10.85 -1.28
C ILE A 91 -7.14 12.08 -0.54
N SER A 92 -7.08 12.06 0.79
CA SER A 92 -7.66 13.08 1.66
C SER A 92 -6.66 14.07 2.25
N ASN A 93 -5.37 13.96 1.89
CA ASN A 93 -4.37 14.93 2.30
C ASN A 93 -3.75 15.65 1.09
N ALA A 94 -3.12 16.78 1.35
CA ALA A 94 -2.27 17.44 0.37
C ALA A 94 -0.90 16.74 0.29
N PRO A 95 -0.19 16.82 -0.86
CA PRO A 95 1.16 16.30 -0.97
C PRO A 95 2.09 16.90 0.08
N GLN A 96 2.90 16.04 0.70
CA GLN A 96 3.91 16.42 1.70
C GLN A 96 5.27 15.84 1.32
N ALA A 97 6.33 16.44 1.85
CA ALA A 97 7.70 15.99 1.57
C ALA A 97 7.97 14.53 2.00
N ASN A 98 7.25 14.03 3.01
CA ASN A 98 7.35 12.65 3.48
C ASN A 98 6.70 11.62 2.54
N GLY A 99 5.92 12.07 1.55
CA GLY A 99 5.26 11.21 0.58
C GLY A 99 4.09 10.39 1.12
N ILE A 100 3.64 10.63 2.34
CA ILE A 100 2.55 9.89 2.97
C ILE A 100 1.22 10.21 2.30
N ILE A 101 0.42 9.17 2.04
CA ILE A 101 -0.95 9.26 1.55
C ILE A 101 -1.90 8.96 2.70
N ARG A 102 -2.93 9.78 2.85
CA ARG A 102 -4.05 9.51 3.76
C ARG A 102 -5.31 9.23 2.96
N LEU A 103 -5.97 8.13 3.29
CA LEU A 103 -7.28 7.78 2.77
C LEU A 103 -8.27 7.80 3.92
N THR A 104 -9.30 8.64 3.84
CA THR A 104 -10.37 8.69 4.85
C THR A 104 -11.54 7.88 4.31
N ILE A 105 -11.90 6.83 5.02
CA ILE A 105 -12.81 5.79 4.52
C ILE A 105 -13.98 5.64 5.51
N LYS A 106 -15.20 5.72 4.96
CA LYS A 106 -16.41 5.37 5.70
C LYS A 106 -16.69 3.88 5.53
N ILE A 107 -16.88 3.18 6.64
CA ILE A 107 -17.22 1.76 6.62
C ILE A 107 -18.67 1.62 6.15
N ASN A 108 -18.83 0.93 5.02
CA ASN A 108 -20.14 0.53 4.53
C ASN A 108 -20.43 -0.91 4.97
N PRO A 109 -21.50 -1.17 5.76
CA PRO A 109 -21.81 -2.53 6.22
C PRO A 109 -21.99 -3.54 5.10
N ASN A 110 -22.43 -3.08 3.92
CA ASN A 110 -22.62 -3.91 2.75
C ASN A 110 -21.46 -3.86 1.75
N GLY A 111 -20.42 -3.05 2.03
CA GLY A 111 -19.26 -2.88 1.17
C GLY A 111 -18.07 -3.73 1.60
N TRP A 112 -17.60 -4.58 0.73
CA TRP A 112 -16.43 -5.43 1.01
C TRP A 112 -15.12 -4.63 1.18
N ALA A 113 -14.97 -3.55 0.40
CA ALA A 113 -13.71 -2.82 0.33
C ALA A 113 -13.42 -2.02 1.61
N SER A 114 -14.39 -1.31 2.13
CA SER A 114 -14.22 -0.54 3.36
C SER A 114 -13.98 -1.44 4.57
N LYS A 115 -14.64 -2.60 4.63
CA LYS A 115 -14.39 -3.61 5.66
C LYS A 115 -12.98 -4.18 5.56
N ALA A 116 -12.55 -4.58 4.37
CA ALA A 116 -11.21 -5.12 4.14
C ALA A 116 -10.13 -4.09 4.48
N ALA A 117 -10.32 -2.83 4.08
CA ALA A 117 -9.40 -1.74 4.41
C ALA A 117 -9.33 -1.48 5.92
N SER A 118 -10.44 -1.60 6.65
CA SER A 118 -10.48 -1.42 8.10
C SER A 118 -9.73 -2.52 8.88
N GLN A 119 -9.52 -3.67 8.27
CA GLN A 119 -8.82 -4.80 8.86
C GLN A 119 -7.31 -4.79 8.60
N LEU A 120 -6.81 -3.85 7.82
CA LEU A 120 -5.38 -3.69 7.60
C LEU A 120 -4.68 -3.31 8.92
N LYS A 121 -3.46 -3.79 9.07
CA LYS A 121 -2.66 -3.56 10.28
C LYS A 121 -1.38 -2.81 9.92
N PRO A 122 -0.85 -1.97 10.82
CA PRO A 122 0.45 -1.34 10.64
C PRO A 122 1.53 -2.35 10.28
N GLY A 123 2.34 -2.03 9.28
CA GLY A 123 3.38 -2.90 8.76
C GLY A 123 2.98 -3.76 7.57
N GLN A 124 1.69 -3.92 7.29
CA GLN A 124 1.24 -4.66 6.10
C GLN A 124 1.58 -3.91 4.82
N ILE A 125 1.84 -4.67 3.77
CA ILE A 125 2.09 -4.15 2.44
C ILE A 125 0.87 -4.40 1.57
N VAL A 126 0.42 -3.34 0.90
CA VAL A 126 -0.71 -3.39 -0.06
C VAL A 126 -0.25 -2.91 -1.42
N GLY A 127 -0.79 -3.50 -2.48
CA GLY A 127 -0.63 -2.96 -3.83
C GLY A 127 -1.43 -1.68 -3.98
N ILE A 128 -0.85 -0.70 -4.65
CA ILE A 128 -1.55 0.54 -5.00
C ILE A 128 -1.31 0.90 -6.46
N SER A 129 -2.25 1.63 -7.06
CA SER A 129 -2.06 2.24 -8.38
C SER A 129 -1.27 3.54 -8.25
N GLN A 130 -0.81 4.07 -9.38
CA GLN A 130 -0.43 5.47 -9.47
C GLN A 130 -1.65 6.34 -9.18
N ALA A 131 -1.41 7.55 -8.68
CA ALA A 131 -2.49 8.51 -8.48
C ALA A 131 -3.06 8.95 -9.83
N SER A 132 -4.38 9.08 -9.89
CA SER A 132 -5.09 9.51 -11.08
C SER A 132 -6.28 10.41 -10.71
N GLY A 133 -6.85 11.07 -11.71
CA GLY A 133 -7.97 11.97 -11.56
C GLY A 133 -7.65 13.40 -11.97
N ILE A 134 -8.64 14.09 -12.52
CA ILE A 134 -8.54 15.46 -13.05
C ILE A 134 -8.98 16.51 -12.03
N PHE A 135 -9.55 16.09 -10.88
CA PHE A 135 -9.93 17.01 -9.82
C PHE A 135 -8.69 17.53 -9.10
N THR A 136 -8.09 18.54 -9.68
CA THR A 136 -7.25 19.45 -8.93
C THR A 136 -8.18 20.46 -8.27
N ALA A 137 -7.98 20.72 -6.97
CA ALA A 137 -8.60 21.89 -6.34
C ALA A 137 -8.13 23.11 -7.13
N THR A 138 -8.92 23.53 -8.10
CA THR A 138 -8.80 24.86 -8.64
C THR A 138 -9.17 25.79 -7.50
N SER A 139 -8.19 26.51 -6.98
CA SER A 139 -8.48 27.71 -6.22
C SER A 139 -9.39 28.54 -7.13
N SER A 140 -10.69 28.53 -6.86
CA SER A 140 -11.58 29.52 -7.45
C SER A 140 -11.15 30.84 -6.85
N GLU A 141 -10.33 31.56 -7.56
CA GLU A 141 -10.19 32.97 -7.34
C GLU A 141 -11.54 33.61 -7.68
N HIS A 142 -12.26 33.97 -6.65
CA HIS A 142 -13.30 34.97 -6.74
C HIS A 142 -12.86 36.20 -5.97
#